data_c6d389d78065c4d0afbadcda1d6b158e
#
_entry.id   c6d389d78065c4d0afbadcda1d6b158e
#
_cell.length_a   1.000
_cell.length_b   1.000
_cell.length_c   1.000
_cell.angle_alpha   90.00
_cell.angle_beta   90.00
_cell.angle_gamma   90.00
#
_symmetry.space_group_name_H-M   'P 1'
#
loop_
_entity.id
_entity.type
_entity.pdbx_description
1 polymer ?
#
loop_
_entity_poly.entity_id
_entity_poly.type
_entity_poly.pdbx_seq_one_letter_code
_entity_poly.pdbx_strand_id
1 'polypeptide(L)'
;MKNLRIDPDRLWDSLMEMAKIGPGIAGGNNRQTLTDEDAEGRALFQKWCEDAGMKMGVDTMGNMFASRAGSDPDALPVYVGSHLDTQPTGGKYDGVLGVLGGLEVIRTLNDLDVTTKHPIVVVNWTNEEGTRFAPAMLASGVFAGKHDQEWAYDRVDSEGKKFGDELKRIGWVGDEKVGAREMHAMFELHIEQGPILEAENKDIGVVTHGQGLRWIE
;
A
#
# COMPACT_ATOMS: atom_id res chain seq x y z
N MET A 1 18.07 -17.25 -17.10
CA MET A 1 16.95 -16.36 -16.76
C MET A 1 16.95 -15.20 -17.72
N LYS A 2 15.80 -14.89 -18.37
CA LYS A 2 15.68 -13.63 -19.13
C LYS A 2 15.79 -12.48 -18.13
N ASN A 3 16.51 -11.41 -18.51
CA ASN A 3 16.59 -10.20 -17.70
C ASN A 3 15.23 -9.50 -17.80
N LEU A 4 14.37 -9.69 -16.78
CA LEU A 4 13.05 -9.09 -16.73
C LEU A 4 13.21 -7.60 -16.43
N ARG A 5 12.54 -6.75 -17.22
CA ARG A 5 12.52 -5.30 -17.03
C ARG A 5 11.06 -4.86 -17.07
N ILE A 6 10.72 -3.95 -16.17
CA ILE A 6 9.41 -3.27 -16.15
C ILE A 6 9.28 -2.31 -17.33
N ASP A 7 8.05 -1.87 -17.58
CA ASP A 7 7.75 -0.72 -18.42
C ASP A 7 7.80 0.55 -17.53
N PRO A 8 8.87 1.36 -17.62
CA PRO A 8 9.04 2.53 -16.75
C PRO A 8 8.04 3.64 -17.06
N ASP A 9 7.61 3.78 -18.31
CA ASP A 9 6.66 4.81 -18.71
C ASP A 9 5.27 4.47 -18.16
N ARG A 10 4.85 3.21 -18.22
CA ARG A 10 3.59 2.74 -17.62
C ARG A 10 3.56 2.91 -16.10
N LEU A 11 4.66 2.62 -15.41
CA LEU A 11 4.76 2.88 -13.97
C LEU A 11 4.64 4.38 -13.67
N TRP A 12 5.38 5.20 -14.43
CA TRP A 12 5.34 6.66 -14.27
C TRP A 12 3.94 7.22 -14.52
N ASP A 13 3.28 6.81 -15.60
CA ASP A 13 1.93 7.24 -15.93
C ASP A 13 0.93 6.83 -14.84
N SER A 14 1.06 5.63 -14.27
CA SER A 14 0.23 5.18 -13.15
C SER A 14 0.44 6.04 -11.89
N LEU A 15 1.69 6.40 -11.57
CA LEU A 15 2.01 7.31 -10.46
C LEU A 15 1.40 8.71 -10.70
N MET A 16 1.52 9.24 -11.92
CA MET A 16 0.98 10.56 -12.25
C MET A 16 -0.55 10.58 -12.29
N GLU A 17 -1.19 9.49 -12.69
CA GLU A 17 -2.65 9.38 -12.66
C GLU A 17 -3.16 9.31 -11.21
N MET A 18 -2.56 8.48 -10.36
CA MET A 18 -2.88 8.42 -8.93
C MET A 18 -2.67 9.77 -8.24
N ALA A 19 -1.65 10.53 -8.65
CA ALA A 19 -1.36 11.84 -8.09
C ALA A 19 -2.41 12.92 -8.41
N LYS A 20 -3.32 12.69 -9.36
CA LYS A 20 -4.45 13.61 -9.64
C LYS A 20 -5.54 13.51 -8.57
N ILE A 21 -5.58 12.42 -7.81
CA ILE A 21 -6.56 12.18 -6.75
C ILE A 21 -6.03 12.76 -5.44
N GLY A 22 -6.77 13.70 -4.86
CA GLY A 22 -6.36 14.42 -3.67
C GLY A 22 -5.13 15.32 -3.92
N PRO A 23 -5.22 16.30 -4.84
CA PRO A 23 -4.11 17.20 -5.09
C PRO A 23 -3.82 18.05 -3.85
N GLY A 24 -2.55 18.12 -3.47
CA GLY A 24 -2.06 18.90 -2.34
C GLY A 24 -1.38 20.21 -2.75
N ILE A 25 -0.83 20.90 -1.78
CA ILE A 25 -0.07 22.13 -2.00
C ILE A 25 1.27 21.84 -2.68
N ALA A 26 1.81 22.84 -3.35
CA ALA A 26 3.12 22.78 -4.03
C ALA A 26 3.30 21.56 -4.96
N GLY A 27 2.22 21.04 -5.52
CA GLY A 27 2.24 19.89 -6.42
C GLY A 27 2.35 18.53 -5.72
N GLY A 28 2.18 18.48 -4.41
CA GLY A 28 2.09 17.23 -3.63
C GLY A 28 0.70 16.61 -3.65
N ASN A 29 0.43 15.71 -2.70
CA ASN A 29 -0.86 15.06 -2.49
C ASN A 29 -1.38 15.30 -1.06
N ASN A 30 -2.72 15.30 -0.94
CA ASN A 30 -3.47 15.27 0.31
C ASN A 30 -4.58 14.22 0.17
N ARG A 31 -4.22 12.96 0.19
CA ARG A 31 -5.14 11.81 0.14
C ARG A 31 -5.04 11.08 1.48
N GLN A 32 -5.52 11.76 2.53
CA GLN A 32 -5.49 11.17 3.87
C GLN A 32 -6.41 9.95 3.94
N THR A 33 -6.01 9.00 4.78
CA THR A 33 -6.75 7.75 4.94
C THR A 33 -8.25 7.97 5.22
N LEU A 34 -9.09 7.15 4.61
CA LEU A 34 -10.55 7.11 4.77
C LEU A 34 -11.26 8.43 4.43
N THR A 35 -10.64 9.30 3.63
CA THR A 35 -11.33 10.42 2.97
C THR A 35 -11.99 9.95 1.67
N ASP A 36 -12.75 10.81 1.03
CA ASP A 36 -13.36 10.51 -0.27
C ASP A 36 -12.29 10.35 -1.35
N GLU A 37 -11.19 11.13 -1.26
CA GLU A 37 -10.02 10.97 -2.13
C GLU A 37 -9.33 9.62 -1.93
N ASP A 38 -9.20 9.13 -0.67
CA ASP A 38 -8.67 7.78 -0.43
C ASP A 38 -9.60 6.72 -1.04
N ALA A 39 -10.91 6.88 -0.91
CA ALA A 39 -11.88 5.96 -1.53
C ALA A 39 -11.74 5.93 -3.06
N GLU A 40 -11.56 7.10 -3.70
CA GLU A 40 -11.31 7.20 -5.14
C GLU A 40 -9.99 6.53 -5.54
N GLY A 41 -8.90 6.78 -4.79
CA GLY A 41 -7.59 6.16 -5.01
C GLY A 41 -7.63 4.63 -4.90
N ARG A 42 -8.35 4.11 -3.90
CA ARG A 42 -8.60 2.67 -3.71
C ARG A 42 -9.37 2.07 -4.88
N ALA A 43 -10.43 2.74 -5.34
CA ALA A 43 -11.22 2.29 -6.48
C ALA A 43 -10.40 2.25 -7.77
N LEU A 44 -9.54 3.24 -8.00
CA LEU A 44 -8.63 3.28 -9.14
C LEU A 44 -7.61 2.12 -9.07
N PHE A 45 -7.01 1.90 -7.91
CA PHE A 45 -6.07 0.80 -7.71
C PHE A 45 -6.76 -0.56 -7.93
N GLN A 46 -7.95 -0.77 -7.34
CA GLN A 46 -8.73 -1.99 -7.57
C GLN A 46 -8.97 -2.23 -9.05
N LYS A 47 -9.45 -1.21 -9.76
CA LYS A 47 -9.69 -1.30 -11.21
C LYS A 47 -8.43 -1.74 -11.96
N TRP A 48 -7.28 -1.14 -11.68
CA TRP A 48 -6.03 -1.51 -12.35
C TRP A 48 -5.57 -2.93 -12.04
N CYS A 49 -5.81 -3.41 -10.82
CA CYS A 49 -5.51 -4.79 -10.44
C CYS A 49 -6.42 -5.78 -11.17
N GLU A 50 -7.72 -5.49 -11.25
CA GLU A 50 -8.70 -6.30 -11.97
C GLU A 50 -8.41 -6.31 -13.48
N ASP A 51 -8.07 -5.17 -14.08
CA ASP A 51 -7.63 -5.06 -15.49
C ASP A 51 -6.35 -5.90 -15.74
N ALA A 52 -5.48 -6.06 -14.74
CA ALA A 52 -4.31 -6.93 -14.80
C ALA A 52 -4.60 -8.41 -14.50
N GLY A 53 -5.87 -8.79 -14.35
CA GLY A 53 -6.31 -10.17 -14.10
C GLY A 53 -6.10 -10.65 -12.67
N MET A 54 -5.93 -9.74 -11.70
CA MET A 54 -5.77 -10.08 -10.29
C MET A 54 -7.13 -10.22 -9.59
N LYS A 55 -7.16 -11.05 -8.55
CA LYS A 55 -8.32 -11.19 -7.67
C LYS A 55 -8.15 -10.26 -6.47
N MET A 56 -9.14 -9.39 -6.24
CA MET A 56 -9.18 -8.51 -5.07
C MET A 56 -9.73 -9.22 -3.84
N GLY A 57 -9.14 -8.93 -2.69
CA GLY A 57 -9.65 -9.21 -1.35
C GLY A 57 -9.46 -7.97 -0.48
N VAL A 58 -10.31 -7.80 0.50
CA VAL A 58 -10.23 -6.70 1.48
C VAL A 58 -10.54 -7.27 2.85
N ASP A 59 -9.72 -6.93 3.84
CA ASP A 59 -9.97 -7.35 5.20
C ASP A 59 -10.84 -6.35 6.00
N THR A 60 -11.20 -6.75 7.22
CA THR A 60 -12.04 -5.92 8.10
C THR A 60 -11.38 -4.58 8.49
N MET A 61 -10.07 -4.43 8.35
CA MET A 61 -9.36 -3.16 8.55
C MET A 61 -9.23 -2.32 7.27
N GLY A 62 -9.80 -2.81 6.15
CA GLY A 62 -9.72 -2.13 4.87
C GLY A 62 -8.39 -2.31 4.13
N ASN A 63 -7.50 -3.18 4.61
CA ASN A 63 -6.30 -3.54 3.86
C ASN A 63 -6.71 -4.24 2.57
N MET A 64 -6.12 -3.82 1.44
CA MET A 64 -6.45 -4.35 0.12
C MET A 64 -5.37 -5.34 -0.33
N PHE A 65 -5.79 -6.46 -0.88
CA PHE A 65 -4.93 -7.55 -1.33
C PHE A 65 -5.28 -7.96 -2.75
N ALA A 66 -4.49 -7.53 -3.71
CA ALA A 66 -4.64 -7.96 -5.10
C ALA A 66 -3.75 -9.17 -5.36
N SER A 67 -4.35 -10.31 -5.68
CA SER A 67 -3.68 -11.60 -5.76
C SER A 67 -3.58 -12.09 -7.20
N ARG A 68 -2.37 -12.46 -7.64
CA ARG A 68 -2.09 -13.18 -8.87
C ARG A 68 -1.69 -14.62 -8.54
N ALA A 69 -2.34 -15.60 -9.14
CA ALA A 69 -2.04 -17.00 -8.89
C ALA A 69 -0.62 -17.40 -9.30
N GLY A 70 -0.03 -18.32 -8.55
CA GLY A 70 1.17 -19.05 -8.92
C GLY A 70 0.86 -20.38 -9.56
N SER A 71 1.88 -21.13 -9.95
CA SER A 71 1.75 -22.50 -10.48
C SER A 71 1.57 -23.55 -9.37
N ASP A 72 1.93 -23.23 -8.15
CA ASP A 72 1.80 -24.07 -6.97
C ASP A 72 0.73 -23.49 -6.03
N PRO A 73 -0.48 -24.09 -5.98
CA PRO A 73 -1.58 -23.57 -5.18
C PRO A 73 -1.34 -23.67 -3.66
N ASP A 74 -0.41 -24.54 -3.24
CA ASP A 74 -0.08 -24.76 -1.82
C ASP A 74 1.08 -23.87 -1.34
N ALA A 75 1.73 -23.16 -2.27
CA ALA A 75 2.82 -22.24 -1.91
C ALA A 75 2.28 -20.96 -1.26
N LEU A 76 2.84 -20.60 -0.11
CA LEU A 76 2.52 -19.33 0.54
C LEU A 76 2.86 -18.14 -0.38
N PRO A 77 2.02 -17.11 -0.45
CA PRO A 77 2.21 -15.99 -1.35
C PRO A 77 3.41 -15.11 -0.95
N VAL A 78 4.04 -14.52 -1.95
CA VAL A 78 4.99 -13.42 -1.80
C VAL A 78 4.23 -12.11 -1.91
N TYR A 79 4.40 -11.23 -0.93
CA TYR A 79 3.77 -9.92 -0.89
C TYR A 79 4.71 -8.83 -1.38
N VAL A 80 4.14 -7.86 -2.08
CA VAL A 80 4.81 -6.61 -2.45
C VAL A 80 3.81 -5.48 -2.29
N GLY A 81 4.23 -4.34 -1.78
CA GLY A 81 3.32 -3.20 -1.63
C GLY A 81 3.79 -2.22 -0.58
N SER A 82 2.92 -1.32 -0.21
CA SER A 82 3.08 -0.25 0.78
C SER A 82 1.70 0.33 1.10
N HIS A 83 1.51 1.65 1.01
CA HIS A 83 0.25 2.35 1.28
C HIS A 83 -0.11 3.35 0.18
N LEU A 84 -1.39 3.72 0.10
CA LEU A 84 -1.89 4.75 -0.80
C LEU A 84 -2.29 6.03 -0.07
N ASP A 85 -2.53 5.98 1.24
CA ASP A 85 -2.80 7.17 2.02
C ASP A 85 -1.55 8.06 2.12
N THR A 86 -1.77 9.36 2.23
CA THR A 86 -0.71 10.37 2.31
C THR A 86 -0.88 11.24 3.55
N GLN A 87 0.18 11.92 3.93
CA GLN A 87 0.11 13.04 4.86
C GLN A 87 -0.69 14.21 4.25
N PRO A 88 -1.15 15.19 5.06
CA PRO A 88 -1.87 16.37 4.56
C PRO A 88 -1.08 17.19 3.52
N THR A 89 0.25 17.16 3.61
CA THR A 89 1.18 17.80 2.68
C THR A 89 2.19 16.79 2.14
N GLY A 90 1.68 15.61 1.77
CA GLY A 90 2.49 14.47 1.34
C GLY A 90 3.06 14.61 -0.06
N GLY A 91 4.01 13.75 -0.37
CA GLY A 91 4.57 13.58 -1.71
C GLY A 91 3.67 12.70 -2.59
N LYS A 92 3.99 12.66 -3.89
CA LYS A 92 3.28 11.82 -4.87
C LYS A 92 3.73 10.36 -4.85
N TYR A 93 4.88 10.09 -4.23
CA TYR A 93 5.57 8.81 -4.36
C TYR A 93 5.59 8.01 -3.07
N ASP A 94 5.40 8.69 -1.94
CA ASP A 94 5.43 8.13 -0.59
C ASP A 94 4.36 7.04 -0.44
N GLY A 95 4.80 5.81 -0.18
CA GLY A 95 3.98 4.60 -0.18
C GLY A 95 3.46 4.19 -1.55
N VAL A 96 2.96 5.15 -2.34
CA VAL A 96 2.35 4.92 -3.66
C VAL A 96 3.29 4.19 -4.60
N LEU A 97 4.60 4.51 -4.56
CA LEU A 97 5.62 3.84 -5.37
C LEU A 97 5.68 2.34 -5.07
N GLY A 98 5.59 1.94 -3.80
CA GLY A 98 5.63 0.53 -3.40
C GLY A 98 4.42 -0.25 -3.88
N VAL A 99 3.23 0.34 -3.80
CA VAL A 99 1.98 -0.28 -4.27
C VAL A 99 1.97 -0.39 -5.80
N LEU A 100 2.22 0.71 -6.51
CA LEU A 100 2.17 0.71 -7.98
C LEU A 100 3.37 0.02 -8.61
N GLY A 101 4.53 0.01 -7.95
CA GLY A 101 5.67 -0.82 -8.33
C GLY A 101 5.34 -2.31 -8.27
N GLY A 102 4.62 -2.74 -7.23
CA GLY A 102 4.10 -4.10 -7.13
C GLY A 102 3.14 -4.45 -8.27
N LEU A 103 2.20 -3.55 -8.59
CA LEU A 103 1.30 -3.73 -9.72
C LEU A 103 2.06 -3.80 -11.06
N GLU A 104 3.09 -2.98 -11.23
CA GLU A 104 3.91 -2.98 -12.45
C GLU A 104 4.69 -4.29 -12.61
N VAL A 105 5.17 -4.88 -11.52
CA VAL A 105 5.76 -6.23 -11.55
C VAL A 105 4.75 -7.25 -12.11
N ILE A 106 3.50 -7.21 -11.66
CA ILE A 106 2.45 -8.11 -12.15
C ILE A 106 2.18 -7.90 -13.65
N ARG A 107 2.02 -6.64 -14.07
CA ARG A 107 1.82 -6.29 -15.50
C ARG A 107 2.98 -6.79 -16.36
N THR A 108 4.21 -6.60 -15.91
CA THR A 108 5.42 -7.08 -16.60
C THR A 108 5.44 -8.61 -16.70
N LEU A 109 5.09 -9.33 -15.65
CA LEU A 109 5.01 -10.80 -15.68
C LEU A 109 3.93 -11.28 -16.66
N ASN A 110 2.81 -10.56 -16.76
CA ASN A 110 1.75 -10.86 -17.73
C ASN A 110 2.23 -10.62 -19.17
N ASP A 111 2.85 -9.47 -19.46
CA ASP A 111 3.38 -9.12 -20.78
C ASP A 111 4.43 -10.13 -21.29
N LEU A 112 5.17 -10.70 -20.38
CA LEU A 112 6.23 -11.67 -20.69
C LEU A 112 5.77 -13.14 -20.62
N ASP A 113 4.48 -13.38 -20.32
CA ASP A 113 3.89 -14.71 -20.13
C ASP A 113 4.69 -15.56 -19.11
N VAL A 114 5.09 -14.93 -17.99
CA VAL A 114 5.85 -15.58 -16.91
C VAL A 114 4.92 -16.00 -15.79
N THR A 115 4.87 -17.28 -15.49
CA THR A 115 4.18 -17.83 -14.31
C THR A 115 5.18 -18.04 -13.19
N THR A 116 4.89 -17.49 -12.00
CA THR A 116 5.71 -17.70 -10.80
C THR A 116 5.28 -18.96 -10.06
N LYS A 117 6.16 -19.56 -9.28
CA LYS A 117 5.81 -20.69 -8.42
C LYS A 117 4.82 -20.25 -7.34
N HIS A 118 5.20 -19.26 -6.57
CA HIS A 118 4.38 -18.70 -5.52
C HIS A 118 3.34 -17.71 -6.10
N PRO A 119 2.14 -17.62 -5.53
CA PRO A 119 1.25 -16.49 -5.77
C PRO A 119 1.97 -15.18 -5.41
N ILE A 120 1.62 -14.08 -6.10
CA ILE A 120 2.08 -12.75 -5.75
C ILE A 120 0.87 -11.93 -5.32
N VAL A 121 1.00 -11.21 -4.20
CA VAL A 121 -0.04 -10.34 -3.67
C VAL A 121 0.49 -8.92 -3.60
N VAL A 122 -0.19 -8.00 -4.28
CA VAL A 122 0.06 -6.56 -4.09
C VAL A 122 -0.82 -6.07 -2.97
N VAL A 123 -0.22 -5.48 -1.93
CA VAL A 123 -0.94 -5.00 -0.76
C VAL A 123 -0.94 -3.47 -0.69
N ASN A 124 -2.09 -2.91 -0.29
CA ASN A 124 -2.23 -1.54 0.18
C ASN A 124 -2.65 -1.55 1.66
N TRP A 125 -1.74 -1.14 2.55
CA TRP A 125 -2.02 -1.02 3.97
C TRP A 125 -2.82 0.24 4.28
N THR A 126 -3.88 0.12 5.07
CA THR A 126 -4.76 1.24 5.45
C THR A 126 -4.18 2.00 6.62
N ASN A 127 -4.18 3.34 6.53
CA ASN A 127 -3.72 4.24 7.59
C ASN A 127 -2.27 3.95 8.01
N GLU A 128 -1.39 3.86 7.03
CA GLU A 128 0.04 3.68 7.30
C GLU A 128 0.62 4.93 7.95
N GLU A 129 0.32 6.09 7.40
CA GLU A 129 0.84 7.39 7.84
C GLU A 129 0.39 7.80 9.26
N GLY A 130 -0.78 7.37 9.69
CA GLY A 130 -1.31 7.69 11.02
C GLY A 130 -1.63 9.16 11.26
N THR A 131 -1.56 10.00 10.25
CA THR A 131 -1.77 11.46 10.38
C THR A 131 -3.21 11.83 10.67
N ARG A 132 -4.17 11.07 10.19
CA ARG A 132 -5.58 11.25 10.51
C ARG A 132 -6.00 10.45 11.75
N PHE A 133 -5.59 9.19 11.85
CA PHE A 133 -5.88 8.30 12.99
C PHE A 133 -4.58 7.73 13.55
N ALA A 134 -4.08 8.31 14.64
CA ALA A 134 -2.88 7.80 15.31
C ALA A 134 -3.13 6.43 15.97
N PRO A 135 -2.13 5.54 15.98
CA PRO A 135 -0.77 5.71 15.49
C PRO A 135 -0.61 5.41 13.99
N ALA A 136 0.58 5.68 13.45
CA ALA A 136 1.01 5.18 12.15
C ALA A 136 0.98 3.63 12.12
N MET A 137 0.94 3.05 10.92
CA MET A 137 0.87 1.59 10.69
C MET A 137 -0.29 0.92 11.43
N LEU A 138 -1.44 1.62 11.55
CA LEU A 138 -2.56 1.15 12.39
C LEU A 138 -3.11 -0.20 11.90
N ALA A 139 -3.50 -0.29 10.63
CA ALA A 139 -4.16 -1.50 10.11
C ALA A 139 -3.17 -2.65 9.90
N SER A 140 -1.94 -2.39 9.48
CA SER A 140 -0.88 -3.41 9.43
C SER A 140 -0.49 -3.89 10.83
N GLY A 141 -0.57 -3.02 11.85
CA GLY A 141 -0.38 -3.37 13.25
C GLY A 141 -1.47 -4.32 13.77
N VAL A 142 -2.74 -4.12 13.37
CA VAL A 142 -3.82 -5.07 13.67
C VAL A 142 -3.61 -6.37 12.92
N PHE A 143 -3.25 -6.33 11.64
CA PHE A 143 -2.93 -7.51 10.83
C PHE A 143 -1.82 -8.35 11.47
N ALA A 144 -0.78 -7.72 12.00
CA ALA A 144 0.33 -8.38 12.68
C ALA A 144 0.05 -8.77 14.14
N GLY A 145 -1.19 -8.55 14.65
CA GLY A 145 -1.57 -8.85 16.03
C GLY A 145 -0.91 -7.96 17.09
N LYS A 146 -0.44 -6.76 16.70
CA LYS A 146 0.13 -5.76 17.60
C LYS A 146 -0.89 -4.87 18.24
N HIS A 147 -2.01 -4.66 17.56
CA HIS A 147 -3.14 -3.87 18.03
C HIS A 147 -4.41 -4.69 17.96
N ASP A 148 -5.35 -4.41 18.88
CA ASP A 148 -6.70 -4.95 18.83
C ASP A 148 -7.54 -4.21 17.81
N GLN A 149 -8.42 -4.93 17.09
CA GLN A 149 -9.26 -4.35 16.03
C GLN A 149 -10.27 -3.35 16.58
N GLU A 150 -10.93 -3.66 17.71
CA GLU A 150 -11.94 -2.78 18.30
C GLU A 150 -11.28 -1.50 18.82
N TRP A 151 -10.10 -1.65 19.44
CA TRP A 151 -9.29 -0.48 19.83
C TRP A 151 -8.91 0.38 18.62
N ALA A 152 -8.54 -0.22 17.50
CA ALA A 152 -8.19 0.51 16.28
C ALA A 152 -9.42 1.22 15.70
N TYR A 153 -10.59 0.57 15.71
CA TYR A 153 -11.83 1.15 15.24
C TYR A 153 -12.25 2.39 16.06
N ASP A 154 -11.89 2.44 17.33
CA ASP A 154 -12.18 3.55 18.24
C ASP A 154 -11.18 4.72 18.13
N ARG A 155 -10.16 4.64 17.26
CA ARG A 155 -9.27 5.80 17.01
C ARG A 155 -10.06 6.92 16.39
N VAL A 156 -9.80 8.14 16.87
CA VAL A 156 -10.51 9.35 16.42
C VAL A 156 -9.56 10.31 15.73
N ASP A 157 -10.06 11.00 14.74
CA ASP A 157 -9.38 12.13 14.11
C ASP A 157 -9.59 13.44 14.89
N SER A 158 -9.01 14.51 14.40
CA SER A 158 -9.12 15.85 15.01
C SER A 158 -10.56 16.42 15.06
N GLU A 159 -11.47 15.86 14.26
CA GLU A 159 -12.89 16.22 14.23
C GLU A 159 -13.75 15.30 15.10
N GLY A 160 -13.14 14.30 15.76
CA GLY A 160 -13.83 13.31 16.60
C GLY A 160 -14.50 12.18 15.81
N LYS A 161 -14.21 12.03 14.51
CA LYS A 161 -14.72 10.92 13.72
C LYS A 161 -13.92 9.65 14.03
N LYS A 162 -14.60 8.52 14.16
CA LYS A 162 -13.95 7.23 14.44
C LYS A 162 -13.45 6.56 13.16
N PHE A 163 -12.31 5.89 13.24
CA PHE A 163 -11.72 5.09 12.15
C PHE A 163 -12.73 4.06 11.59
N GLY A 164 -13.35 3.27 12.47
CA GLY A 164 -14.32 2.24 12.05
C GLY A 164 -15.56 2.80 11.37
N ASP A 165 -16.03 3.99 11.76
CA ASP A 165 -17.18 4.64 11.15
C ASP A 165 -16.82 5.22 9.77
N GLU A 166 -15.64 5.85 9.65
CA GLU A 166 -15.17 6.38 8.38
C GLU A 166 -14.85 5.26 7.38
N LEU A 167 -14.29 4.13 7.82
CA LEU A 167 -14.06 2.97 6.98
C LEU A 167 -15.38 2.40 6.42
N LYS A 168 -16.43 2.33 7.26
CA LYS A 168 -17.79 1.96 6.82
C LYS A 168 -18.37 2.98 5.86
N ARG A 169 -18.20 4.29 6.17
CA ARG A 169 -18.74 5.40 5.36
C ARG A 169 -18.24 5.34 3.93
N ILE A 170 -16.94 5.09 3.74
CA ILE A 170 -16.36 4.99 2.40
C ILE A 170 -16.57 3.62 1.72
N GLY A 171 -17.21 2.65 2.42
CA GLY A 171 -17.58 1.34 1.86
C GLY A 171 -16.41 0.36 1.71
N TRP A 172 -15.32 0.52 2.45
CA TRP A 172 -14.12 -0.31 2.34
C TRP A 172 -13.89 -1.26 3.52
N VAL A 173 -14.91 -1.54 4.33
CA VAL A 173 -14.87 -2.69 5.25
C VAL A 173 -14.98 -3.96 4.42
N GLY A 174 -13.95 -4.79 4.43
CA GLY A 174 -13.96 -6.07 3.74
C GLY A 174 -14.60 -7.19 4.58
N ASP A 175 -14.71 -8.35 3.98
CA ASP A 175 -15.25 -9.56 4.56
C ASP A 175 -14.18 -10.54 5.07
N GLU A 176 -12.91 -10.30 4.73
CA GLU A 176 -11.82 -11.13 5.21
C GLU A 176 -11.44 -10.76 6.64
N LYS A 177 -11.26 -11.77 7.50
CA LYS A 177 -10.76 -11.51 8.84
C LYS A 177 -9.34 -10.95 8.78
N VAL A 178 -9.09 -9.81 9.42
CA VAL A 178 -7.75 -9.23 9.52
C VAL A 178 -6.76 -10.23 10.18
N GLY A 179 -5.56 -10.33 9.62
CA GLY A 179 -4.54 -11.25 10.08
C GLY A 179 -4.75 -12.73 9.71
N ALA A 180 -5.78 -13.06 8.91
CA ALA A 180 -6.02 -14.43 8.46
C ALA A 180 -5.11 -14.88 7.32
N ARG A 181 -4.47 -13.95 6.62
CA ARG A 181 -3.59 -14.26 5.49
C ARG A 181 -2.18 -14.56 5.98
N GLU A 182 -1.61 -15.65 5.47
CA GLU A 182 -0.20 -15.99 5.66
C GLU A 182 0.64 -15.48 4.49
N MET A 183 1.95 -15.27 4.73
CA MET A 183 2.87 -14.82 3.70
C MET A 183 4.20 -15.58 3.77
N HIS A 184 4.80 -15.87 2.61
CA HIS A 184 6.13 -16.43 2.50
C HIS A 184 7.21 -15.36 2.77
N ALA A 185 7.04 -14.21 2.14
CA ALA A 185 7.92 -13.06 2.27
C ALA A 185 7.14 -11.79 1.90
N MET A 186 7.63 -10.62 2.36
CA MET A 186 7.14 -9.32 1.93
C MET A 186 8.31 -8.45 1.47
N PHE A 187 8.08 -7.75 0.38
CA PHE A 187 8.98 -6.73 -0.15
C PHE A 187 8.26 -5.39 -0.20
N GLU A 188 8.93 -4.35 0.20
CA GLU A 188 8.44 -2.98 0.08
C GLU A 188 9.50 -2.13 -0.61
N LEU A 189 9.12 -1.55 -1.75
CA LEU A 189 9.90 -0.53 -2.42
C LEU A 189 9.43 0.81 -1.89
N HIS A 190 10.30 1.55 -1.23
CA HIS A 190 9.97 2.84 -0.66
C HIS A 190 10.98 3.91 -1.06
N ILE A 191 10.57 5.16 -1.15
CA ILE A 191 11.49 6.28 -1.30
C ILE A 191 12.34 6.42 -0.02
N GLU A 192 13.57 6.87 -0.14
CA GLU A 192 14.46 7.03 1.03
C GLU A 192 13.94 8.06 2.04
N GLN A 193 13.23 9.08 1.58
CA GLN A 193 12.85 10.26 2.37
C GLN A 193 14.06 10.97 3.01
N GLY A 194 15.22 10.86 2.38
CA GLY A 194 16.48 11.40 2.87
C GLY A 194 17.51 11.58 1.75
N PRO A 195 18.66 12.21 2.05
CA PRO A 195 19.64 12.60 1.02
C PRO A 195 20.81 11.62 0.87
N ILE A 196 20.85 10.50 1.61
CA ILE A 196 22.07 9.68 1.71
C ILE A 196 22.37 8.95 0.40
N LEU A 197 21.35 8.30 -0.19
CA LEU A 197 21.53 7.53 -1.43
C LEU A 197 21.95 8.46 -2.57
N GLU A 198 21.33 9.63 -2.69
CA GLU A 198 21.71 10.63 -3.68
C GLU A 198 23.16 11.12 -3.46
N ALA A 199 23.53 11.46 -2.22
CA ALA A 199 24.88 11.91 -1.87
C ALA A 199 25.95 10.84 -2.16
N GLU A 200 25.59 9.56 -2.03
CA GLU A 200 26.48 8.43 -2.30
C GLU A 200 26.40 7.90 -3.74
N ASN A 201 25.55 8.54 -4.58
CA ASN A 201 25.28 8.13 -5.96
C ASN A 201 24.86 6.65 -6.03
N LYS A 202 23.88 6.28 -5.18
CA LYS A 202 23.24 4.95 -5.11
C LYS A 202 21.79 5.04 -5.52
N ASP A 203 21.36 4.09 -6.34
CA ASP A 203 19.95 4.01 -6.75
C ASP A 203 19.10 3.25 -5.72
N ILE A 204 19.68 2.30 -4.99
CA ILE A 204 18.98 1.42 -4.05
C ILE A 204 19.78 1.25 -2.77
N GLY A 205 19.09 1.36 -1.63
CA GLY A 205 19.56 0.96 -0.31
C GLY A 205 18.72 -0.20 0.24
N VAL A 206 19.39 -1.18 0.85
CA VAL A 206 18.70 -2.25 1.58
C VAL A 206 18.58 -1.84 3.03
N VAL A 207 17.33 -1.70 3.52
CA VAL A 207 17.07 -1.40 4.95
C VAL A 207 17.45 -2.62 5.79
N THR A 208 18.41 -2.46 6.69
CA THR A 208 18.90 -3.53 7.56
C THR A 208 18.42 -3.41 9.00
N HIS A 209 17.96 -2.23 9.41
CA HIS A 209 17.53 -1.95 10.77
C HIS A 209 16.36 -0.96 10.79
N GLY A 210 15.47 -1.10 11.78
CA GLY A 210 14.47 -0.10 12.14
C GLY A 210 14.98 0.77 13.29
N GLN A 211 14.72 2.07 13.20
CA GLN A 211 15.06 3.03 14.25
C GLN A 211 13.84 3.31 15.12
N GLY A 212 14.04 3.27 16.46
CA GLY A 212 13.01 3.72 17.38
C GLY A 212 12.89 5.25 17.39
N LEU A 213 11.67 5.77 17.26
CA LEU A 213 11.38 7.20 17.27
C LEU A 213 10.41 7.55 18.41
N ARG A 214 10.63 8.66 19.08
CA ARG A 214 9.69 9.27 20.03
C ARG A 214 9.53 10.75 19.71
N TRP A 215 8.29 11.19 19.59
CA TRP A 215 7.93 12.60 19.55
C TRP A 215 7.72 13.09 20.99
N ILE A 216 8.30 14.21 21.33
CA ILE A 216 8.15 14.85 22.65
C ILE A 216 7.68 16.29 22.36
N GLU A 217 6.51 16.64 22.87
CA GLU A 217 5.97 17.99 22.89
C GLU A 217 6.30 18.70 24.19
#